data_bcb5ba8686c855824819d3bb650f697b
#
_entry.id   bcb5ba8686c855824819d3bb650f697b
#
_cell.length_a   1.000
_cell.length_b   1.000
_cell.length_c   1.000
_cell.angle_alpha   90.00
_cell.angle_beta   90.00
_cell.angle_gamma   90.00
#
_symmetry.space_group_name_H-M   'P 1'
#
loop_
_entity.id
_entity.type
_entity.pdbx_description
1 polymer ?
#
loop_
_entity_poly.entity_id
_entity_poly.type
_entity_poly.pdbx_seq_one_letter_code
_entity_poly.pdbx_strand_id
1 'polypeptide(L)'
;SSSAQHTDTKMTVLFPWTTLGSNINFCDALISGGTGPELGYFSEVGSGSIHFNFTIRGDKATASLFGDVCQGLFLDQDRLFIGGNNTLLGPIKADFGVMTAAGSRSNGILSPGLNFGHSLPKGKIDYEPRIFSGALGIVTKQVDLLAELTALFHWYQQVRIGCISQTTEQKFVYESGLNIVELNYKERLFQLGRYVEALEGSLSIFSGSNKMSKKETAEQRQLLEKWPKIQQQLATPKAFELLIPESLTNAIARKLAEGKLDYTVIIKGMDIEGKQKGKVWLNTIANGVRNIINSEIAMDG
;
A
#
# COMPACT_ATOMS: atom_id res chain seq x y z
N SER A 1 5.60 14.44 -12.85
CA SER A 1 4.86 15.04 -11.72
C SER A 1 3.52 14.33 -11.54
N SER A 2 2.91 14.49 -10.39
CA SER A 2 1.56 14.02 -10.09
C SER A 2 0.67 15.23 -9.80
N SER A 3 -0.63 15.11 -10.01
CA SER A 3 -1.57 16.20 -9.78
C SER A 3 -2.81 15.73 -9.02
N ALA A 4 -3.46 16.66 -8.31
CA ALA A 4 -4.71 16.43 -7.60
C ALA A 4 -5.54 17.71 -7.64
N GLN A 5 -6.86 17.59 -7.89
CA GLN A 5 -7.79 18.71 -7.99
C GLN A 5 -9.06 18.41 -7.19
N HIS A 6 -9.49 19.37 -6.35
CA HIS A 6 -10.67 19.19 -5.49
C HIS A 6 -10.66 17.85 -4.75
N THR A 7 -9.53 17.55 -4.11
CA THR A 7 -9.21 16.24 -3.56
C THR A 7 -8.90 16.36 -2.09
N ASP A 8 -9.53 15.54 -1.28
CA ASP A 8 -9.21 15.33 0.14
C ASP A 8 -8.45 14.01 0.28
N THR A 9 -7.17 14.11 0.64
CA THR A 9 -6.30 12.94 0.84
C THR A 9 -5.62 12.96 2.18
N LYS A 10 -5.63 11.81 2.84
CA LYS A 10 -4.91 11.59 4.10
C LYS A 10 -4.07 10.32 3.99
N MET A 11 -2.80 10.39 4.45
CA MET A 11 -1.88 9.25 4.42
C MET A 11 -1.86 8.55 3.05
N THR A 12 -1.80 9.35 1.99
CA THR A 12 -1.81 8.88 0.60
C THR A 12 -0.46 9.12 -0.06
N VAL A 13 0.09 8.08 -0.67
CA VAL A 13 1.35 8.15 -1.41
C VAL A 13 1.06 8.11 -2.91
N LEU A 14 1.45 9.17 -3.62
CA LEU A 14 1.32 9.27 -5.07
C LEU A 14 2.68 9.14 -5.72
N PHE A 15 2.81 8.18 -6.62
CA PHE A 15 4.02 8.02 -7.43
C PHE A 15 4.04 9.01 -8.61
N PRO A 16 5.21 9.21 -9.26
CA PRO A 16 5.28 10.03 -10.46
C PRO A 16 4.21 9.65 -11.49
N TRP A 17 3.64 10.69 -12.15
CA TRP A 17 2.64 10.56 -13.18
C TRP A 17 1.35 9.84 -12.73
N THR A 18 0.94 10.12 -11.51
CA THR A 18 -0.40 9.79 -11.00
C THR A 18 -1.25 11.05 -10.96
N THR A 19 -2.45 10.98 -11.51
CA THR A 19 -3.42 12.07 -11.51
C THR A 19 -4.64 11.70 -10.70
N LEU A 20 -4.98 12.56 -9.75
CA LEU A 20 -6.25 12.53 -9.04
C LEU A 20 -7.16 13.60 -9.65
N GLY A 21 -8.29 13.20 -10.17
CA GLY A 21 -9.31 14.09 -10.74
C GLY A 21 -10.06 14.89 -9.67
N SER A 22 -11.35 15.00 -9.79
CA SER A 22 -12.18 15.79 -8.87
C SER A 22 -13.05 14.93 -7.95
N ASN A 23 -13.48 15.52 -6.82
CA ASN A 23 -14.35 14.86 -5.85
C ASN A 23 -13.77 13.53 -5.33
N ILE A 24 -12.51 13.57 -4.97
CA ILE A 24 -11.78 12.40 -4.43
C ILE A 24 -11.65 12.56 -2.91
N ASN A 25 -11.98 11.49 -2.19
CA ASN A 25 -11.72 11.36 -0.77
C ASN A 25 -10.97 10.04 -0.52
N PHE A 26 -9.66 10.13 -0.37
CA PHE A 26 -8.79 8.97 -0.19
C PHE A 26 -8.04 9.03 1.13
N CYS A 27 -8.06 7.90 1.85
CA CYS A 27 -7.22 7.68 3.01
C CYS A 27 -6.43 6.38 2.87
N ASP A 28 -5.18 6.43 3.37
CA ASP A 28 -4.35 5.23 3.53
C ASP A 28 -4.16 4.46 2.21
N ALA A 29 -3.83 5.17 1.15
CA ALA A 29 -3.68 4.62 -0.18
C ALA A 29 -2.29 4.87 -0.75
N LEU A 30 -1.82 3.94 -1.59
CA LEU A 30 -0.65 4.11 -2.44
C LEU A 30 -1.09 3.91 -3.87
N ILE A 31 -0.71 4.83 -4.76
CA ILE A 31 -1.07 4.78 -6.18
C ILE A 31 0.19 4.96 -7.03
N SER A 32 0.44 3.99 -7.89
CA SER A 32 1.60 3.94 -8.80
C SER A 32 1.18 3.62 -10.25
N GLY A 33 2.11 3.27 -11.12
CA GLY A 33 1.85 2.81 -12.48
C GLY A 33 1.91 3.87 -13.57
N GLY A 34 2.17 5.14 -13.24
CA GLY A 34 2.46 6.15 -14.27
C GLY A 34 3.81 5.86 -14.94
N THR A 35 3.89 6.02 -16.28
CA THR A 35 5.08 5.69 -17.08
C THR A 35 5.68 6.86 -17.83
N GLY A 36 5.03 8.01 -17.88
CA GLY A 36 5.55 9.18 -18.59
C GLY A 36 4.70 10.44 -18.39
N PRO A 37 5.23 11.59 -18.82
CA PRO A 37 4.57 12.89 -18.68
C PRO A 37 3.53 13.16 -19.77
N GLU A 38 3.39 12.29 -20.76
CA GLU A 38 2.53 12.49 -21.92
C GLU A 38 1.11 12.01 -21.63
N LEU A 39 0.15 12.55 -22.37
CA LEU A 39 -1.25 12.14 -22.30
C LEU A 39 -1.35 10.62 -22.58
N GLY A 40 -2.04 9.91 -21.69
CA GLY A 40 -2.20 8.46 -21.82
C GLY A 40 -1.16 7.62 -21.08
N TYR A 41 -0.14 8.23 -20.46
CA TYR A 41 0.90 7.54 -19.68
C TYR A 41 0.73 7.71 -18.15
N PHE A 42 -0.32 8.41 -17.74
CA PHE A 42 -0.66 8.59 -16.33
C PHE A 42 -1.48 7.43 -15.79
N SER A 43 -1.23 7.03 -14.55
CA SER A 43 -2.27 6.39 -13.74
C SER A 43 -3.25 7.46 -13.29
N GLU A 44 -4.55 7.19 -13.43
CA GLU A 44 -5.57 8.21 -13.22
C GLU A 44 -6.71 7.69 -12.35
N VAL A 45 -7.14 8.53 -11.43
CA VAL A 45 -8.39 8.36 -10.71
C VAL A 45 -9.34 9.49 -11.10
N GLY A 46 -10.41 9.17 -11.80
CA GLY A 46 -11.37 10.18 -12.31
C GLY A 46 -12.12 10.88 -11.19
N SER A 47 -12.83 10.14 -10.37
CA SER A 47 -13.46 10.62 -9.12
C SER A 47 -13.89 9.45 -8.24
N GLY A 48 -14.01 9.67 -6.92
CA GLY A 48 -14.51 8.64 -6.03
C GLY A 48 -13.95 8.67 -4.63
N SER A 49 -14.31 7.68 -3.83
CA SER A 49 -13.84 7.53 -2.46
C SER A 49 -13.28 6.14 -2.17
N ILE A 50 -12.25 6.13 -1.38
CA ILE A 50 -11.59 4.92 -0.86
C ILE A 50 -11.81 4.73 0.63
N HIS A 51 -11.96 5.79 1.36
CA HIS A 51 -12.14 5.74 2.79
C HIS A 51 -13.63 5.56 3.14
N PHE A 52 -14.13 4.34 2.98
CA PHE A 52 -15.51 4.03 3.28
C PHE A 52 -15.59 3.14 4.51
N ASN A 53 -15.99 3.72 5.64
CA ASN A 53 -16.36 2.93 6.82
C ASN A 53 -17.64 2.17 6.50
N PHE A 54 -17.51 0.88 6.25
CA PHE A 54 -18.66 0.02 5.94
C PHE A 54 -19.62 -0.11 7.12
N THR A 55 -19.12 0.07 8.34
CA THR A 55 -19.88 -0.06 9.58
C THR A 55 -19.66 1.11 10.50
N ILE A 56 -20.54 1.25 11.51
CA ILE A 56 -20.50 2.31 12.53
C ILE A 56 -19.36 2.14 13.55
N ARG A 57 -18.64 1.02 13.58
CA ARG A 57 -17.54 0.79 14.54
C ARG A 57 -16.25 1.54 14.18
N GLY A 58 -16.23 2.24 13.07
CA GLY A 58 -15.06 3.03 12.68
C GLY A 58 -13.83 2.20 12.35
N ASP A 59 -14.03 1.00 11.80
CA ASP A 59 -13.01 0.13 11.25
C ASP A 59 -12.30 0.82 10.08
N LYS A 60 -11.24 1.54 10.37
CA LYS A 60 -10.43 2.32 9.43
C LYS A 60 -9.42 1.45 8.69
N ALA A 61 -9.86 0.30 8.20
CA ALA A 61 -9.02 -0.62 7.48
C ALA A 61 -8.99 -0.27 5.99
N THR A 62 -8.31 0.80 5.62
CA THR A 62 -8.30 1.31 4.25
C THR A 62 -7.00 1.08 3.49
N ALA A 63 -5.95 0.55 4.11
CA ALA A 63 -4.64 0.26 3.54
C ALA A 63 -4.69 -0.26 2.08
N SER A 64 -4.98 0.64 1.13
CA SER A 64 -5.29 0.30 -0.25
C SER A 64 -4.09 0.49 -1.16
N LEU A 65 -3.84 -0.48 -2.02
CA LEU A 65 -2.71 -0.51 -2.94
C LEU A 65 -3.22 -0.51 -4.39
N PHE A 66 -2.85 0.49 -5.15
CA PHE A 66 -3.06 0.59 -6.59
C PHE A 66 -1.69 0.47 -7.27
N GLY A 67 -1.38 -0.73 -7.77
CA GLY A 67 -0.02 -1.16 -8.02
C GLY A 67 0.74 -1.38 -6.72
N ASP A 68 2.07 -1.40 -6.80
CA ASP A 68 2.96 -1.59 -5.67
C ASP A 68 4.20 -0.69 -5.75
N VAL A 69 5.00 -0.67 -4.70
CA VAL A 69 6.26 0.08 -4.63
C VAL A 69 7.34 -0.63 -5.43
N CYS A 70 7.45 -1.94 -5.27
CA CYS A 70 8.59 -2.73 -5.76
C CYS A 70 8.72 -2.71 -7.28
N GLN A 71 7.59 -2.62 -7.99
CA GLN A 71 7.53 -2.51 -9.44
C GLN A 71 7.35 -1.06 -9.89
N GLY A 72 6.44 -0.33 -9.22
CA GLY A 72 6.05 1.02 -9.60
C GLY A 72 7.16 2.06 -9.56
N LEU A 73 8.18 1.89 -8.70
CA LEU A 73 9.35 2.77 -8.63
C LEU A 73 10.17 2.79 -9.91
N PHE A 74 10.10 1.74 -10.74
CA PHE A 74 10.88 1.65 -11.98
C PHE A 74 10.19 2.27 -13.19
N LEU A 75 8.94 2.77 -13.03
CA LEU A 75 8.20 3.55 -14.02
C LEU A 75 8.00 2.82 -15.37
N ASP A 76 7.86 1.50 -15.32
CA ASP A 76 7.78 0.61 -16.48
C ASP A 76 6.59 -0.36 -16.41
N GLN A 77 5.63 -0.11 -15.50
CA GLN A 77 4.44 -0.92 -15.34
C GLN A 77 3.23 -0.32 -16.07
N ASP A 78 2.23 -1.18 -16.36
CA ASP A 78 0.99 -0.70 -16.94
C ASP A 78 0.27 0.28 -16.00
N ARG A 79 -0.31 1.33 -16.59
CA ARG A 79 -1.08 2.32 -15.85
C ARG A 79 -2.37 1.74 -15.28
N LEU A 80 -2.84 2.33 -14.20
CA LEU A 80 -4.15 2.08 -13.63
C LEU A 80 -5.14 3.19 -14.04
N PHE A 81 -6.39 2.81 -14.21
CA PHE A 81 -7.46 3.77 -14.47
C PHE A 81 -8.67 3.47 -13.58
N ILE A 82 -8.96 4.36 -12.67
CA ILE A 82 -10.16 4.30 -11.83
C ILE A 82 -11.17 5.28 -12.41
N GLY A 83 -12.27 4.76 -12.95
CA GLY A 83 -13.32 5.54 -13.57
C GLY A 83 -13.96 6.56 -12.64
N GLY A 84 -14.77 7.47 -13.19
CA GLY A 84 -15.47 8.49 -12.40
C GLY A 84 -16.54 7.89 -11.48
N ASN A 85 -16.80 8.56 -10.36
CA ASN A 85 -17.83 8.18 -9.38
C ASN A 85 -17.69 6.74 -8.86
N ASN A 86 -16.45 6.32 -8.58
CA ASN A 86 -16.16 5.00 -8.02
C ASN A 86 -16.24 5.01 -6.50
N THR A 87 -16.75 3.92 -5.94
CA THR A 87 -16.69 3.61 -4.51
C THR A 87 -15.78 2.42 -4.29
N LEU A 88 -14.68 2.64 -3.63
CA LEU A 88 -13.66 1.63 -3.37
C LEU A 88 -13.68 1.26 -1.88
N LEU A 89 -14.12 0.04 -1.58
CA LEU A 89 -14.20 -0.44 -0.20
C LEU A 89 -12.83 -0.97 0.21
N GLY A 90 -12.11 -0.20 1.00
CA GLY A 90 -10.82 -0.63 1.51
C GLY A 90 -10.89 -1.71 2.59
N PRO A 91 -9.81 -2.47 2.77
CA PRO A 91 -8.59 -2.45 1.97
C PRO A 91 -8.79 -3.12 0.60
N ILE A 92 -8.41 -2.40 -0.46
CA ILE A 92 -8.46 -2.89 -1.83
C ILE A 92 -7.02 -3.04 -2.37
N LYS A 93 -6.79 -4.04 -3.22
CA LYS A 93 -5.56 -4.21 -3.97
C LYS A 93 -5.88 -4.28 -5.45
N ALA A 94 -5.33 -3.37 -6.23
CA ALA A 94 -5.47 -3.34 -7.68
C ALA A 94 -4.11 -3.58 -8.33
N ASP A 95 -3.99 -4.60 -9.16
CA ASP A 95 -2.77 -4.88 -9.91
C ASP A 95 -2.56 -3.85 -11.03
N PHE A 96 -1.33 -3.71 -11.54
CA PHE A 96 -1.05 -2.87 -12.70
C PHE A 96 -1.92 -3.28 -13.90
N GLY A 97 -2.38 -2.29 -14.68
CA GLY A 97 -3.27 -2.53 -15.81
C GLY A 97 -4.76 -2.65 -15.44
N VAL A 98 -5.13 -2.49 -14.19
CA VAL A 98 -6.54 -2.44 -13.77
C VAL A 98 -7.20 -1.18 -14.30
N MET A 99 -8.39 -1.37 -14.86
CA MET A 99 -9.35 -0.31 -15.19
C MET A 99 -10.67 -0.59 -14.46
N THR A 100 -11.32 0.42 -13.94
CA THR A 100 -12.68 0.29 -13.42
C THR A 100 -13.64 1.15 -14.23
N ALA A 101 -14.83 0.62 -14.53
CA ALA A 101 -15.87 1.39 -15.21
C ALA A 101 -16.37 2.52 -14.30
N ALA A 102 -16.86 3.61 -14.90
CA ALA A 102 -17.49 4.69 -14.15
C ALA A 102 -18.71 4.19 -13.36
N GLY A 103 -18.90 4.72 -12.15
CA GLY A 103 -20.00 4.31 -11.26
C GLY A 103 -19.80 2.94 -10.60
N SER A 104 -18.62 2.34 -10.73
CA SER A 104 -18.34 1.04 -10.15
C SER A 104 -18.19 1.09 -8.63
N ARG A 105 -18.57 -0.01 -7.98
CA ARG A 105 -18.25 -0.30 -6.59
C ARG A 105 -17.37 -1.54 -6.52
N SER A 106 -16.21 -1.42 -5.92
CA SER A 106 -15.21 -2.48 -5.91
C SER A 106 -14.63 -2.71 -4.51
N ASN A 107 -14.23 -3.94 -4.23
CA ASN A 107 -13.54 -4.34 -3.01
C ASN A 107 -12.56 -5.49 -3.30
N GLY A 108 -11.71 -5.81 -2.33
CA GLY A 108 -10.82 -6.98 -2.40
C GLY A 108 -9.67 -6.80 -3.39
N ILE A 109 -9.46 -7.79 -4.26
CA ILE A 109 -8.38 -7.81 -5.25
C ILE A 109 -8.98 -7.59 -6.64
N LEU A 110 -8.43 -6.63 -7.37
CA LEU A 110 -8.77 -6.34 -8.77
C LEU A 110 -7.62 -6.79 -9.67
N SER A 111 -7.94 -7.65 -10.64
CA SER A 111 -7.00 -8.11 -11.65
C SER A 111 -6.97 -7.17 -12.87
N PRO A 112 -5.88 -7.18 -13.68
CA PRO A 112 -5.76 -6.37 -14.90
C PRO A 112 -6.97 -6.51 -15.83
N GLY A 113 -7.30 -5.42 -16.52
CA GLY A 113 -8.45 -5.33 -17.41
C GLY A 113 -9.60 -4.49 -16.86
N LEU A 114 -10.73 -4.47 -17.56
CA LEU A 114 -11.90 -3.64 -17.21
C LEU A 114 -12.80 -4.34 -16.19
N ASN A 115 -12.89 -3.76 -15.01
CA ASN A 115 -13.69 -4.23 -13.88
C ASN A 115 -14.98 -3.38 -13.76
N PHE A 116 -16.13 -4.03 -13.67
CA PHE A 116 -17.43 -3.39 -13.54
C PHE A 116 -17.94 -3.25 -12.10
N GLY A 117 -17.18 -3.79 -11.14
CA GLY A 117 -17.53 -3.74 -9.74
C GLY A 117 -18.60 -4.75 -9.32
N HIS A 118 -19.14 -4.56 -8.11
CA HIS A 118 -20.08 -5.48 -7.48
C HIS A 118 -21.39 -4.80 -7.10
N SER A 119 -22.50 -5.53 -7.18
CA SER A 119 -23.76 -5.11 -6.60
C SER A 119 -23.78 -5.33 -5.09
N LEU A 120 -24.43 -4.43 -4.33
CA LEU A 120 -24.72 -4.70 -2.93
C LEU A 120 -25.82 -5.75 -2.76
N PRO A 121 -25.74 -6.57 -1.71
CA PRO A 121 -26.88 -7.36 -1.25
C PRO A 121 -28.08 -6.45 -0.97
N LYS A 122 -29.27 -6.86 -1.40
CA LYS A 122 -30.50 -6.16 -1.08
C LYS A 122 -31.10 -6.75 0.21
N GLY A 123 -31.63 -5.89 1.06
CA GLY A 123 -32.36 -6.31 2.25
C GLY A 123 -31.73 -5.84 3.56
N LYS A 124 -32.26 -6.39 4.64
CA LYS A 124 -31.82 -6.13 6.02
C LYS A 124 -31.27 -7.42 6.62
N ILE A 125 -30.13 -7.31 7.28
CA ILE A 125 -29.56 -8.41 8.06
C ILE A 125 -29.41 -7.97 9.52
N ASP A 126 -29.46 -8.91 10.44
CA ASP A 126 -29.09 -8.65 11.83
C ASP A 126 -27.57 -8.41 11.91
N TYR A 127 -27.22 -7.29 12.49
CA TYR A 127 -25.85 -6.84 12.56
C TYR A 127 -25.44 -6.48 13.98
N GLU A 128 -24.33 -7.06 14.45
CA GLU A 128 -23.68 -6.66 15.71
C GLU A 128 -22.41 -5.88 15.40
N PRO A 129 -22.41 -4.55 15.59
CA PRO A 129 -21.30 -3.70 15.18
C PRO A 129 -19.98 -3.95 15.93
N ARG A 130 -20.02 -4.67 17.05
CA ARG A 130 -18.85 -4.96 17.87
C ARG A 130 -18.16 -6.28 17.53
N ILE A 131 -18.74 -7.09 16.62
CA ILE A 131 -18.15 -8.34 16.15
C ILE A 131 -17.30 -8.06 14.90
N PHE A 132 -16.01 -8.39 14.95
CA PHE A 132 -15.06 -8.17 13.86
C PHE A 132 -14.85 -9.48 13.08
N SER A 133 -15.63 -9.71 12.05
CA SER A 133 -15.42 -10.85 11.15
C SER A 133 -14.25 -10.60 10.18
N GLY A 134 -13.55 -11.68 9.77
CA GLY A 134 -12.45 -11.59 8.80
C GLY A 134 -11.22 -10.82 9.29
N ALA A 135 -11.00 -10.75 10.59
CA ALA A 135 -9.96 -9.91 11.20
C ALA A 135 -8.55 -10.24 10.68
N LEU A 136 -8.19 -11.52 10.52
CA LEU A 136 -6.89 -11.92 10.01
C LEU A 136 -6.65 -11.37 8.60
N GLY A 137 -7.63 -11.45 7.71
CA GLY A 137 -7.52 -10.90 6.35
C GLY A 137 -7.36 -9.37 6.33
N ILE A 138 -7.95 -8.65 7.29
CA ILE A 138 -7.76 -7.20 7.43
C ILE A 138 -6.34 -6.91 7.91
N VAL A 139 -5.85 -7.61 8.94
CA VAL A 139 -4.49 -7.45 9.47
C VAL A 139 -3.46 -7.74 8.38
N THR A 140 -3.60 -8.83 7.64
CA THR A 140 -2.70 -9.18 6.54
C THR A 140 -2.60 -8.06 5.50
N LYS A 141 -3.71 -7.48 5.07
CA LYS A 141 -3.72 -6.37 4.11
C LYS A 141 -3.12 -5.08 4.67
N GLN A 142 -3.26 -4.83 5.98
CA GLN A 142 -2.59 -3.70 6.64
C GLN A 142 -1.07 -3.91 6.67
N VAL A 143 -0.62 -5.15 6.90
CA VAL A 143 0.80 -5.51 6.85
C VAL A 143 1.35 -5.42 5.42
N ASP A 144 0.54 -5.69 4.40
CA ASP A 144 0.93 -5.44 3.00
C ASP A 144 1.31 -3.97 2.77
N LEU A 145 0.53 -3.01 3.29
CA LEU A 145 0.89 -1.59 3.18
C LEU A 145 2.18 -1.26 3.97
N LEU A 146 2.36 -1.83 5.16
CA LEU A 146 3.62 -1.66 5.92
C LEU A 146 4.81 -2.21 5.14
N ALA A 147 4.65 -3.33 4.43
CA ALA A 147 5.68 -3.91 3.58
C ALA A 147 6.07 -2.97 2.43
N GLU A 148 5.09 -2.38 1.76
CA GLU A 148 5.31 -1.40 0.70
C GLU A 148 6.00 -0.12 1.23
N LEU A 149 5.56 0.38 2.38
CA LEU A 149 6.21 1.54 3.02
C LEU A 149 7.65 1.23 3.46
N THR A 150 7.93 -0.02 3.87
CA THR A 150 9.31 -0.46 4.18
C THR A 150 10.18 -0.47 2.94
N ALA A 151 9.71 -1.02 1.82
CA ALA A 151 10.43 -0.99 0.56
C ALA A 151 10.69 0.47 0.10
N LEU A 152 9.69 1.35 0.22
CA LEU A 152 9.81 2.76 -0.10
C LEU A 152 10.81 3.49 0.81
N PHE A 153 10.84 3.15 2.11
CA PHE A 153 11.81 3.68 3.08
C PHE A 153 13.24 3.37 2.61
N HIS A 154 13.54 2.12 2.30
CA HIS A 154 14.88 1.71 1.86
C HIS A 154 15.25 2.28 0.49
N TRP A 155 14.26 2.46 -0.40
CA TRP A 155 14.48 3.17 -1.65
C TRP A 155 14.90 4.63 -1.43
N TYR A 156 14.22 5.35 -0.54
CA TYR A 156 14.62 6.73 -0.20
C TYR A 156 16.01 6.76 0.42
N GLN A 157 16.25 5.90 1.41
CA GLN A 157 17.50 5.89 2.17
C GLN A 157 18.70 5.53 1.30
N GLN A 158 18.64 4.38 0.60
CA GLN A 158 19.80 3.84 -0.10
C GLN A 158 19.91 4.35 -1.54
N VAL A 159 18.79 4.52 -2.25
CA VAL A 159 18.80 4.92 -3.65
C VAL A 159 18.74 6.43 -3.80
N ARG A 160 17.68 7.09 -3.31
CA ARG A 160 17.52 8.53 -3.52
C ARG A 160 18.59 9.35 -2.80
N ILE A 161 18.81 9.08 -1.52
CA ILE A 161 19.78 9.79 -0.70
C ILE A 161 21.18 9.27 -0.97
N GLY A 162 21.37 7.94 -0.97
CA GLY A 162 22.70 7.31 -1.06
C GLY A 162 23.30 7.31 -2.46
N CYS A 163 22.48 7.20 -3.53
CA CYS A 163 23.01 7.06 -4.89
C CYS A 163 22.68 8.24 -5.81
N ILE A 164 21.47 8.81 -5.75
CA ILE A 164 21.00 9.80 -6.75
C ILE A 164 21.27 11.23 -6.33
N SER A 165 21.22 11.55 -5.04
CA SER A 165 21.41 12.91 -4.54
C SER A 165 22.78 13.47 -4.90
N GLN A 166 22.81 14.53 -5.69
CA GLN A 166 24.05 15.22 -6.11
C GLN A 166 24.18 16.63 -5.51
N THR A 167 23.10 17.20 -5.02
CA THR A 167 23.09 18.54 -4.41
C THR A 167 22.49 18.51 -3.01
N THR A 168 22.82 19.54 -2.22
CA THR A 168 22.27 19.70 -0.86
C THR A 168 20.75 19.83 -0.89
N GLU A 169 20.19 20.52 -1.88
CA GLU A 169 18.76 20.72 -2.05
C GLU A 169 18.07 19.40 -2.38
N GLN A 170 18.61 18.60 -3.28
CA GLN A 170 18.06 17.26 -3.58
C GLN A 170 18.09 16.37 -2.35
N LYS A 171 19.21 16.38 -1.62
CA LYS A 171 19.35 15.60 -0.39
C LYS A 171 18.29 16.00 0.64
N PHE A 172 18.11 17.28 0.88
CA PHE A 172 17.10 17.82 1.80
C PHE A 172 15.67 17.37 1.41
N VAL A 173 15.33 17.45 0.12
CA VAL A 173 14.01 16.99 -0.38
C VAL A 173 13.82 15.50 -0.14
N TYR A 174 14.85 14.69 -0.40
CA TYR A 174 14.75 13.24 -0.22
C TYR A 174 14.73 12.84 1.26
N GLU A 175 15.47 13.51 2.13
CA GLU A 175 15.41 13.31 3.59
C GLU A 175 14.03 13.69 4.14
N SER A 176 13.45 14.79 3.66
CA SER A 176 12.08 15.19 4.02
C SER A 176 11.06 14.14 3.58
N GLY A 177 11.21 13.60 2.35
CA GLY A 177 10.38 12.50 1.87
C GLY A 177 10.53 11.22 2.71
N LEU A 178 11.76 10.86 3.09
CA LEU A 178 12.03 9.73 3.97
C LEU A 178 11.33 9.88 5.32
N ASN A 179 11.40 11.06 5.92
CA ASN A 179 10.72 11.36 7.19
C ASN A 179 9.19 11.20 7.07
N ILE A 180 8.59 11.64 5.96
CA ILE A 180 7.15 11.47 5.71
C ILE A 180 6.79 9.97 5.58
N VAL A 181 7.60 9.18 4.89
CA VAL A 181 7.39 7.72 4.79
C VAL A 181 7.46 7.07 6.18
N GLU A 182 8.43 7.44 7.00
CA GLU A 182 8.56 6.92 8.37
C GLU A 182 7.38 7.32 9.26
N LEU A 183 6.88 8.54 9.14
CA LEU A 183 5.67 8.99 9.86
C LEU A 183 4.43 8.20 9.43
N ASN A 184 4.26 7.97 8.12
CA ASN A 184 3.18 7.13 7.60
C ASN A 184 3.26 5.70 8.15
N TYR A 185 4.46 5.11 8.16
CA TYR A 185 4.68 3.77 8.70
C TYR A 185 4.26 3.68 10.18
N LYS A 186 4.73 4.62 11.01
CA LYS A 186 4.41 4.67 12.44
C LYS A 186 2.91 4.80 12.69
N GLU A 187 2.25 5.71 11.97
CA GLU A 187 0.80 5.89 12.07
C GLU A 187 0.04 4.61 11.67
N ARG A 188 0.44 3.95 10.59
CA ARG A 188 -0.20 2.70 10.16
C ARG A 188 -0.04 1.59 11.19
N LEU A 189 1.17 1.42 11.74
CA LEU A 189 1.42 0.43 12.78
C LEU A 189 0.60 0.72 14.05
N PHE A 190 0.50 2.00 14.44
CA PHE A 190 -0.31 2.43 15.58
C PHE A 190 -1.80 2.12 15.38
N GLN A 191 -2.37 2.45 14.21
CA GLN A 191 -3.77 2.15 13.91
C GLN A 191 -4.04 0.64 13.83
N LEU A 192 -3.10 -0.12 13.31
CA LEU A 192 -3.18 -1.57 13.29
C LEU A 192 -3.18 -2.16 14.70
N GLY A 193 -2.35 -1.64 15.60
CA GLY A 193 -2.34 -2.02 17.02
C GLY A 193 -3.71 -1.79 17.68
N ARG A 194 -4.27 -0.61 17.50
CA ARG A 194 -5.62 -0.29 18.01
C ARG A 194 -6.71 -1.20 17.46
N TYR A 195 -6.59 -1.59 16.18
CA TYR A 195 -7.53 -2.54 15.58
C TYR A 195 -7.43 -3.92 16.25
N VAL A 196 -6.21 -4.43 16.46
CA VAL A 196 -6.01 -5.75 17.11
C VAL A 196 -6.48 -5.71 18.56
N GLU A 197 -6.18 -4.68 19.34
CA GLU A 197 -6.66 -4.51 20.71
C GLU A 197 -8.20 -4.55 20.79
N ALA A 198 -8.90 -3.97 19.80
CA ALA A 198 -10.37 -4.00 19.76
C ALA A 198 -10.95 -5.40 19.54
N LEU A 199 -10.17 -6.39 19.09
CA LEU A 199 -10.62 -7.78 18.93
C LEU A 199 -10.97 -8.46 20.26
N GLU A 200 -10.39 -8.01 21.38
CA GLU A 200 -10.75 -8.51 22.72
C GLU A 200 -12.23 -8.31 23.02
N GLY A 201 -12.72 -7.09 22.72
CA GLY A 201 -14.17 -6.79 22.83
C GLY A 201 -15.04 -7.64 21.91
N SER A 202 -14.55 -7.92 20.69
CA SER A 202 -15.24 -8.79 19.74
C SER A 202 -15.40 -10.22 20.29
N LEU A 203 -14.32 -10.80 20.83
CA LEU A 203 -14.33 -12.14 21.41
C LEU A 203 -15.22 -12.28 22.65
N SER A 204 -15.28 -11.25 23.51
CA SER A 204 -16.10 -11.25 24.72
C SER A 204 -17.59 -11.31 24.41
N ILE A 205 -18.05 -10.63 23.38
CA ILE A 205 -19.45 -10.62 22.93
C ILE A 205 -19.80 -11.93 22.25
N PHE A 206 -18.83 -12.50 21.53
CA PHE A 206 -19.04 -13.71 20.75
C PHE A 206 -19.28 -14.96 21.59
N SER A 207 -18.73 -15.08 22.80
CA SER A 207 -18.92 -16.22 23.69
C SER A 207 -20.38 -16.53 24.02
N GLY A 208 -21.32 -15.66 23.62
CA GLY A 208 -22.77 -15.83 23.75
C GLY A 208 -23.59 -15.89 22.46
N SER A 209 -22.96 -15.85 21.26
CA SER A 209 -23.69 -15.80 19.98
C SER A 209 -23.05 -16.64 18.87
N ASN A 210 -23.87 -17.31 18.04
CA ASN A 210 -23.40 -18.15 16.91
C ASN A 210 -22.97 -17.32 15.65
N LYS A 211 -22.53 -16.08 15.80
CA LYS A 211 -22.28 -15.15 14.67
C LYS A 211 -20.87 -15.20 14.07
N MET A 212 -19.91 -15.91 14.67
CA MET A 212 -18.57 -16.16 14.14
C MET A 212 -18.29 -17.66 14.08
N SER A 213 -17.48 -18.08 13.13
CA SER A 213 -17.01 -19.46 13.05
C SER A 213 -15.98 -19.77 14.14
N LYS A 214 -15.81 -21.05 14.48
CA LYS A 214 -14.75 -21.48 15.41
C LYS A 214 -13.35 -21.08 14.90
N LYS A 215 -13.16 -21.13 13.57
CA LYS A 215 -11.92 -20.73 12.91
C LYS A 215 -11.63 -19.23 13.15
N GLU A 216 -12.57 -18.34 12.87
CA GLU A 216 -12.40 -16.89 13.09
C GLU A 216 -12.12 -16.56 14.56
N THR A 217 -12.75 -17.28 15.48
CA THR A 217 -12.50 -17.12 16.92
C THR A 217 -11.06 -17.52 17.27
N ALA A 218 -10.56 -18.62 16.73
CA ALA A 218 -9.19 -19.07 16.93
C ALA A 218 -8.18 -18.08 16.35
N GLU A 219 -8.42 -17.61 15.13
CA GLU A 219 -7.59 -16.60 14.46
C GLU A 219 -7.49 -15.29 15.27
N GLN A 220 -8.59 -14.78 15.80
CA GLN A 220 -8.58 -13.57 16.63
C GLN A 220 -7.85 -13.77 17.95
N ARG A 221 -7.97 -14.93 18.59
CA ARG A 221 -7.21 -15.26 19.81
C ARG A 221 -5.72 -15.34 19.52
N GLN A 222 -5.30 -15.99 18.44
CA GLN A 222 -3.89 -16.02 18.03
C GLN A 222 -3.36 -14.63 17.72
N LEU A 223 -4.13 -13.78 17.02
CA LEU A 223 -3.75 -12.41 16.77
C LEU A 223 -3.50 -11.64 18.06
N LEU A 224 -4.40 -11.71 19.03
CA LEU A 224 -4.23 -11.03 20.32
C LEU A 224 -3.02 -11.56 21.11
N GLU A 225 -2.83 -12.88 21.16
CA GLU A 225 -1.72 -13.52 21.87
C GLU A 225 -0.36 -13.15 21.26
N LYS A 226 -0.27 -13.19 19.92
CA LYS A 226 0.99 -12.97 19.19
C LYS A 226 1.27 -11.51 18.90
N TRP A 227 0.29 -10.64 19.03
CA TRP A 227 0.41 -9.24 18.64
C TRP A 227 1.60 -8.51 19.26
N PRO A 228 1.91 -8.63 20.56
CA PRO A 228 3.06 -7.95 21.13
C PRO A 228 4.39 -8.30 20.45
N LYS A 229 4.58 -9.56 20.07
CA LYS A 229 5.74 -10.03 19.33
C LYS A 229 5.74 -9.50 17.89
N ILE A 230 4.61 -9.60 17.19
CA ILE A 230 4.42 -9.07 15.84
C ILE A 230 4.72 -7.56 15.81
N GLN A 231 4.15 -6.81 16.74
CA GLN A 231 4.34 -5.37 16.82
C GLN A 231 5.81 -5.00 17.08
N GLN A 232 6.50 -5.75 17.91
CA GLN A 232 7.93 -5.56 18.16
C GLN A 232 8.77 -5.80 16.89
N GLN A 233 8.45 -6.84 16.12
CA GLN A 233 9.14 -7.14 14.85
C GLN A 233 8.86 -6.07 13.78
N LEU A 234 7.68 -5.48 13.79
CA LEU A 234 7.27 -4.39 12.90
C LEU A 234 7.63 -2.98 13.42
N ALA A 235 8.36 -2.84 14.54
CA ALA A 235 8.54 -1.55 15.21
C ALA A 235 9.18 -0.47 14.32
N THR A 236 10.00 -0.85 13.36
CA THR A 236 10.69 0.09 12.47
C THR A 236 11.00 -0.53 11.11
N PRO A 237 10.81 0.23 10.01
CA PRO A 237 11.22 -0.22 8.68
C PRO A 237 12.72 -0.48 8.56
N LYS A 238 13.55 0.15 9.40
CA LYS A 238 15.02 -0.05 9.43
C LYS A 238 15.43 -1.49 9.73
N ALA A 239 14.59 -2.25 10.43
CA ALA A 239 14.91 -3.65 10.79
C ALA A 239 15.01 -4.59 9.58
N PHE A 240 14.53 -4.17 8.40
CA PHE A 240 14.50 -4.97 7.16
C PHE A 240 15.58 -4.53 6.16
N GLU A 241 16.67 -3.95 6.64
CA GLU A 241 17.77 -3.49 5.79
C GLU A 241 18.43 -4.63 5.04
N LEU A 242 18.55 -4.47 3.73
CA LEU A 242 19.36 -5.29 2.83
C LEU A 242 20.29 -4.39 2.04
N LEU A 243 21.46 -4.90 1.71
CA LEU A 243 22.39 -4.17 0.84
C LEU A 243 21.80 -4.01 -0.54
N ILE A 244 21.92 -2.78 -1.06
CA ILE A 244 21.50 -2.45 -2.41
C ILE A 244 22.32 -3.27 -3.43
N PRO A 245 21.71 -3.86 -4.48
CA PRO A 245 22.43 -4.61 -5.50
C PRO A 245 23.43 -3.73 -6.28
N GLU A 246 24.63 -4.24 -6.50
CA GLU A 246 25.67 -3.56 -7.26
C GLU A 246 25.22 -3.22 -8.69
N SER A 247 24.49 -4.09 -9.36
CA SER A 247 23.93 -3.82 -10.67
C SER A 247 22.98 -2.62 -10.70
N LEU A 248 22.20 -2.41 -9.63
CA LEU A 248 21.33 -1.23 -9.50
C LEU A 248 22.16 0.04 -9.30
N THR A 249 23.14 0.03 -8.39
CA THR A 249 24.00 1.20 -8.15
C THR A 249 24.81 1.56 -9.39
N ASN A 250 25.34 0.57 -10.11
CA ASN A 250 26.09 0.78 -11.36
C ASN A 250 25.20 1.33 -12.47
N ALA A 251 23.93 0.88 -12.58
CA ALA A 251 22.99 1.43 -13.56
C ALA A 251 22.68 2.92 -13.27
N ILE A 252 22.52 3.28 -12.02
CA ILE A 252 22.30 4.68 -11.59
C ILE A 252 23.57 5.51 -11.88
N ALA A 253 24.74 5.02 -11.47
CA ALA A 253 26.01 5.72 -11.66
C ALA A 253 26.30 6.02 -13.14
N ARG A 254 26.00 5.09 -14.05
CA ARG A 254 26.13 5.34 -15.49
C ARG A 254 25.24 6.50 -15.95
N LYS A 255 24.00 6.60 -15.48
CA LYS A 255 23.09 7.69 -15.85
C LYS A 255 23.54 9.04 -15.28
N LEU A 256 24.08 9.06 -14.08
CA LEU A 256 24.66 10.26 -13.49
C LEU A 256 25.91 10.71 -14.27
N ALA A 257 26.76 9.78 -14.71
CA ALA A 257 27.93 10.07 -15.54
C ALA A 257 27.56 10.63 -16.94
N GLU A 258 26.36 10.33 -17.46
CA GLU A 258 25.78 10.95 -18.66
C GLU A 258 25.27 12.40 -18.42
N GLY A 259 25.43 12.95 -17.21
CA GLY A 259 24.93 14.28 -16.84
C GLY A 259 23.43 14.33 -16.59
N LYS A 260 22.77 13.16 -16.40
CA LYS A 260 21.33 13.09 -16.07
C LYS A 260 21.15 13.37 -14.59
N LEU A 261 20.39 14.41 -14.24
CA LEU A 261 20.12 14.81 -12.85
C LEU A 261 18.65 14.67 -12.47
N ASP A 262 17.74 14.58 -13.45
CA ASP A 262 16.32 14.35 -13.18
C ASP A 262 16.08 12.89 -12.76
N TYR A 263 15.42 12.73 -11.61
CA TYR A 263 15.13 11.42 -11.03
C TYR A 263 14.41 10.49 -12.01
N THR A 264 13.39 10.99 -12.68
CA THR A 264 12.56 10.15 -13.57
C THR A 264 13.32 9.75 -14.82
N VAL A 265 14.21 10.61 -15.32
CA VAL A 265 15.10 10.31 -16.44
C VAL A 265 16.13 9.24 -16.06
N ILE A 266 16.72 9.35 -14.86
CA ILE A 266 17.65 8.33 -14.34
C ILE A 266 16.95 6.98 -14.29
N ILE A 267 15.80 6.88 -13.62
CA ILE A 267 15.09 5.62 -13.41
C ILE A 267 14.63 5.01 -14.73
N LYS A 268 14.01 5.78 -15.61
CA LYS A 268 13.60 5.26 -16.93
C LYS A 268 14.76 4.81 -17.78
N GLY A 269 15.86 5.53 -17.72
CA GLY A 269 17.05 5.26 -18.54
C GLY A 269 17.95 4.12 -18.03
N MET A 270 17.67 3.53 -16.87
CA MET A 270 18.39 2.34 -16.39
C MET A 270 18.23 1.15 -17.35
N ASP A 271 19.25 0.31 -17.42
CA ASP A 271 19.16 -0.96 -18.14
C ASP A 271 18.23 -1.98 -17.44
N ILE A 272 17.87 -3.01 -18.19
CA ILE A 272 16.95 -4.06 -17.75
C ILE A 272 17.48 -4.80 -16.52
N GLU A 273 18.80 -5.07 -16.47
CA GLU A 273 19.41 -5.80 -15.36
C GLU A 273 19.32 -5.01 -14.06
N GLY A 274 19.71 -3.73 -14.07
CA GLY A 274 19.62 -2.85 -12.91
C GLY A 274 18.19 -2.75 -12.38
N LYS A 275 17.20 -2.56 -13.26
CA LYS A 275 15.79 -2.55 -12.89
C LYS A 275 15.34 -3.86 -12.28
N GLN A 276 15.65 -4.99 -12.92
CA GLN A 276 15.22 -6.31 -12.45
C GLN A 276 15.82 -6.66 -11.07
N LYS A 277 17.12 -6.40 -10.87
CA LYS A 277 17.76 -6.62 -9.58
C LYS A 277 17.21 -5.69 -8.48
N GLY A 278 16.90 -4.44 -8.83
CA GLY A 278 16.23 -3.50 -7.95
C GLY A 278 14.84 -3.98 -7.52
N LYS A 279 14.02 -4.45 -8.46
CA LYS A 279 12.69 -5.03 -8.20
C LYS A 279 12.79 -6.24 -7.25
N VAL A 280 13.73 -7.16 -7.50
CA VAL A 280 13.96 -8.33 -6.63
C VAL A 280 14.39 -7.89 -5.24
N TRP A 281 15.30 -6.94 -5.11
CA TRP A 281 15.77 -6.40 -3.84
C TRP A 281 14.62 -5.82 -3.01
N LEU A 282 13.80 -4.94 -3.60
CA LEU A 282 12.64 -4.35 -2.91
C LEU A 282 11.60 -5.40 -2.52
N ASN A 283 11.32 -6.36 -3.41
CA ASN A 283 10.42 -7.46 -3.10
C ASN A 283 10.92 -8.32 -1.94
N THR A 284 12.23 -8.54 -1.85
CA THR A 284 12.81 -9.29 -0.72
C THR A 284 12.60 -8.56 0.60
N ILE A 285 12.81 -7.24 0.63
CA ILE A 285 12.52 -6.39 1.79
C ILE A 285 11.04 -6.47 2.16
N ALA A 286 10.14 -6.24 1.22
CA ALA A 286 8.70 -6.26 1.45
C ALA A 286 8.20 -7.62 1.93
N ASN A 287 8.72 -8.72 1.35
CA ASN A 287 8.38 -10.07 1.77
C ASN A 287 8.90 -10.41 3.17
N GLY A 288 10.03 -9.84 3.59
CA GLY A 288 10.50 -9.95 4.97
C GLY A 288 9.43 -9.46 5.97
N VAL A 289 8.78 -8.33 5.67
CA VAL A 289 7.68 -7.79 6.48
C VAL A 289 6.43 -8.69 6.43
N ARG A 290 6.02 -9.10 5.22
CA ARG A 290 4.83 -9.97 5.05
C ARG A 290 4.96 -11.30 5.78
N ASN A 291 6.17 -11.87 5.78
CA ASN A 291 6.42 -13.17 6.40
C ASN A 291 6.28 -13.15 7.93
N ILE A 292 6.30 -11.99 8.59
CA ILE A 292 6.07 -11.91 10.04
C ILE A 292 4.71 -12.49 10.41
N ILE A 293 3.64 -12.06 9.72
CA ILE A 293 2.30 -12.59 9.99
C ILE A 293 2.22 -14.09 9.68
N ASN A 294 2.76 -14.52 8.53
CA ASN A 294 2.71 -15.92 8.12
C ASN A 294 3.48 -16.84 9.08
N SER A 295 4.57 -16.35 9.70
CA SER A 295 5.38 -17.13 10.63
C SER A 295 4.82 -17.17 12.05
N GLU A 296 4.11 -16.14 12.48
CA GLU A 296 3.58 -16.05 13.84
C GLU A 296 2.15 -16.60 13.96
N ILE A 297 1.36 -16.52 12.90
CA ILE A 297 -0.01 -17.00 12.85
C ILE A 297 -0.03 -18.25 11.95
N ALA A 298 -0.13 -19.44 12.55
CA ALA A 298 -0.30 -20.66 11.80
C ALA A 298 -1.60 -20.58 11.00
N MET A 299 -1.50 -20.44 9.68
CA MET A 299 -2.63 -20.63 8.80
C MET A 299 -2.82 -22.15 8.65
N ASP A 300 -3.71 -22.72 9.44
CA ASP A 300 -4.18 -24.08 9.19
C ASP A 300 -4.80 -24.11 7.80
N GLY A 301 -4.13 -24.85 6.87
CA GLY A 301 -4.50 -25.00 5.48
C GLY A 301 -5.80 -25.78 5.29
#